data_f1da6f96b3c154e2c4ee802546e341e7
#
_entry.id   f1da6f96b3c154e2c4ee802546e341e7
#
_cell.length_a   1.000
_cell.length_b   1.000
_cell.length_c   1.000
_cell.angle_alpha   90.00
_cell.angle_beta   90.00
_cell.angle_gamma   90.00
#
_symmetry.space_group_name_H-M   'P 1'
#
loop_
_entity.id
_entity.type
_entity.pdbx_description
1 polymer ?
#
loop_
_entity_poly.entity_id
_entity_poly.type
_entity_poly.pdbx_seq_one_letter_code
_entity_poly.pdbx_strand_id
1 'polypeptide(L)'
;MKYASYLLFISFLLLKLPAAVCQQTYYLKNSGEYVKKKEQADFIRVVQKRVKNQVLYPISDFYLSGNKKSVGWSYMKVPPVYEGQYVSFFETGATKQVMKYAGGKIVDTVQSYFPNGKLYKSLLYTQVGDSTNIYVITVNDSTGKSLVANGNGQAIFYDDAFKYISEQGRISNGEYEGEWNGVFKTSGSLRFKEFYVGGKMLKGESVDEQGNVFHYTNPEVPPSYEGGINNFYRHVASGIRYPPAAAAQRIQGKVHVKFLVLADGKIGGVHVINDVHPALADEAMRILKSSKNWIPGRQKGRIVEMTYIIPISFSLGY
;
A
#
# COMPACT_ATOMS: atom_id res chain seq x y z
N MET A 1 -29.24 16.02 -28.47
CA MET A 1 -29.47 14.72 -27.84
C MET A 1 -29.16 14.84 -26.37
N LYS A 2 -30.18 14.68 -25.51
CA LYS A 2 -30.06 14.87 -24.05
C LYS A 2 -29.50 13.57 -23.43
N TYR A 3 -28.34 13.64 -22.83
CA TYR A 3 -27.82 12.54 -21.99
C TYR A 3 -28.46 12.65 -20.61
N ALA A 4 -29.33 11.73 -20.29
CA ALA A 4 -29.93 11.58 -18.98
C ALA A 4 -28.87 10.93 -18.04
N SER A 5 -28.44 11.67 -17.03
CA SER A 5 -27.63 11.16 -15.93
C SER A 5 -28.48 10.23 -15.07
N TYR A 6 -28.26 8.93 -15.17
CA TYR A 6 -28.83 7.98 -14.22
C TYR A 6 -28.00 8.03 -12.91
N LEU A 7 -28.52 8.79 -11.94
CA LEU A 7 -28.11 8.66 -10.54
C LEU A 7 -28.67 7.32 -10.03
N LEU A 8 -27.83 6.30 -10.00
CA LEU A 8 -28.15 5.03 -9.34
C LEU A 8 -28.09 5.26 -7.82
N PHE A 9 -29.22 5.57 -7.21
CA PHE A 9 -29.41 5.51 -5.76
C PHE A 9 -29.39 4.04 -5.34
N ILE A 10 -28.22 3.54 -4.89
CA ILE A 10 -28.16 2.25 -4.22
C ILE A 10 -28.60 2.47 -2.78
N SER A 11 -29.88 2.16 -2.51
CA SER A 11 -30.39 2.05 -1.16
C SER A 11 -29.72 0.87 -0.47
N PHE A 12 -28.75 1.18 0.41
CA PHE A 12 -28.21 0.18 1.32
C PHE A 12 -29.29 -0.20 2.33
N LEU A 13 -29.94 -1.29 2.08
CA LEU A 13 -30.81 -1.96 3.03
C LEU A 13 -29.99 -2.30 4.28
N LEU A 14 -30.28 -1.72 5.40
CA LEU A 14 -29.78 -2.10 6.73
C LEU A 14 -30.30 -3.51 7.05
N LEU A 15 -29.63 -4.53 6.54
CA LEU A 15 -29.85 -5.91 6.97
C LEU A 15 -29.44 -6.02 8.44
N LYS A 16 -30.43 -6.08 9.33
CA LYS A 16 -30.25 -6.61 10.69
C LYS A 16 -29.67 -8.00 10.55
N LEU A 17 -28.38 -8.16 10.88
CA LEU A 17 -27.68 -9.44 10.84
C LEU A 17 -28.35 -10.40 11.85
N PRO A 18 -28.80 -11.58 11.42
CA PRO A 18 -29.18 -12.63 12.35
C PRO A 18 -27.96 -13.06 13.14
N ALA A 19 -28.14 -13.30 14.43
CA ALA A 19 -27.12 -13.78 15.36
C ALA A 19 -26.45 -15.06 14.84
N ALA A 20 -25.12 -15.16 15.07
CA ALA A 20 -24.26 -16.31 14.80
C ALA A 20 -23.84 -16.56 13.33
N VAL A 21 -23.36 -15.56 12.62
CA VAL A 21 -22.44 -15.82 11.53
C VAL A 21 -21.04 -16.02 12.13
N CYS A 22 -20.44 -17.20 11.95
CA CYS A 22 -19.08 -17.50 12.39
C CYS A 22 -18.12 -16.52 11.68
N GLN A 23 -17.73 -15.45 12.37
CA GLN A 23 -16.80 -14.42 11.88
C GLN A 23 -15.46 -14.56 12.60
N GLN A 24 -14.38 -14.25 11.89
CA GLN A 24 -13.05 -14.17 12.47
C GLN A 24 -12.68 -12.68 12.62
N THR A 25 -12.25 -12.32 13.82
CA THR A 25 -11.83 -10.96 14.16
C THR A 25 -10.33 -10.94 14.36
N TYR A 26 -9.68 -9.94 13.76
CA TYR A 26 -8.25 -9.72 13.84
C TYR A 26 -7.98 -8.27 14.28
N TYR A 27 -6.98 -8.10 15.15
CA TYR A 27 -6.48 -6.80 15.57
C TYR A 27 -5.18 -6.52 14.83
N LEU A 28 -5.11 -5.41 14.09
CA LEU A 28 -4.02 -5.11 13.18
C LEU A 28 -3.47 -3.71 13.39
N LYS A 29 -2.14 -3.59 13.20
CA LYS A 29 -1.48 -2.32 12.97
C LYS A 29 -1.68 -1.85 11.52
N ASN A 30 -1.55 -0.56 11.25
CA ASN A 30 -1.55 -0.05 9.87
C ASN A 30 -0.40 -0.65 9.02
N SER A 31 0.65 -1.16 9.66
CA SER A 31 1.73 -1.94 9.03
C SER A 31 1.29 -3.31 8.51
N GLY A 32 0.08 -3.77 8.88
CA GLY A 32 -0.42 -5.12 8.59
C GLY A 32 -0.02 -6.16 9.65
N GLU A 33 0.71 -5.78 10.69
CA GLU A 33 1.09 -6.64 11.81
C GLU A 33 -0.11 -7.01 12.67
N TYR A 34 -0.16 -8.27 13.10
CA TYR A 34 -1.15 -8.77 14.06
C TYR A 34 -0.74 -8.44 15.48
N VAL A 35 -1.73 -8.01 16.26
CA VAL A 35 -1.57 -7.80 17.69
C VAL A 35 -2.61 -8.62 18.46
N LYS A 36 -2.25 -9.02 19.68
CA LYS A 36 -3.11 -9.91 20.50
C LYS A 36 -4.26 -9.17 21.15
N LYS A 37 -4.11 -7.88 21.40
CA LYS A 37 -5.08 -7.06 22.15
C LYS A 37 -5.58 -5.91 21.29
N LYS A 38 -6.87 -5.56 21.43
CA LYS A 38 -7.51 -4.46 20.72
C LYS A 38 -6.78 -3.12 20.97
N GLU A 39 -6.31 -2.89 22.18
CA GLU A 39 -5.64 -1.65 22.61
C GLU A 39 -4.28 -1.42 21.89
N GLN A 40 -3.72 -2.50 21.35
CA GLN A 40 -2.48 -2.45 20.58
C GLN A 40 -2.70 -2.24 19.09
N ALA A 41 -3.94 -2.36 18.62
CA ALA A 41 -4.30 -2.27 17.21
C ALA A 41 -4.49 -0.83 16.75
N ASP A 42 -4.39 -0.62 15.44
CA ASP A 42 -4.79 0.62 14.77
C ASP A 42 -6.17 0.46 14.12
N PHE A 43 -6.57 -0.79 13.84
CA PHE A 43 -7.91 -1.11 13.33
C PHE A 43 -8.29 -2.58 13.60
N ILE A 44 -9.58 -2.88 13.42
CA ILE A 44 -10.16 -4.21 13.60
C ILE A 44 -10.60 -4.73 12.24
N ARG A 45 -10.16 -5.93 11.84
CA ARG A 45 -10.65 -6.64 10.66
C ARG A 45 -11.62 -7.73 11.06
N VAL A 46 -12.77 -7.72 10.41
CA VAL A 46 -13.78 -8.77 10.51
C VAL A 46 -13.88 -9.49 9.18
N VAL A 47 -13.60 -10.79 9.20
CA VAL A 47 -13.73 -11.67 8.05
C VAL A 47 -14.96 -12.55 8.27
N GLN A 48 -15.96 -12.40 7.41
CA GLN A 48 -17.17 -13.20 7.47
C GLN A 48 -16.96 -14.56 6.78
N LYS A 49 -17.78 -15.54 7.14
CA LYS A 49 -17.81 -16.82 6.44
C LYS A 49 -18.25 -16.62 4.99
N ARG A 50 -17.66 -17.38 4.08
CA ARG A 50 -18.10 -17.41 2.69
C ARG A 50 -19.59 -17.75 2.60
N VAL A 51 -20.32 -17.03 1.78
CA VAL A 51 -21.68 -17.40 1.42
C VAL A 51 -21.64 -18.69 0.58
N LYS A 52 -22.65 -19.55 0.71
CA LYS A 52 -22.75 -20.80 -0.06
C LYS A 52 -22.56 -20.51 -1.56
N ASN A 53 -21.66 -21.25 -2.21
CA ASN A 53 -21.26 -21.10 -3.62
C ASN A 53 -20.43 -19.85 -3.96
N GLN A 54 -19.91 -19.12 -2.98
CA GLN A 54 -18.95 -18.02 -3.22
C GLN A 54 -17.54 -18.42 -2.81
N VAL A 55 -16.55 -18.02 -3.64
CA VAL A 55 -15.11 -18.27 -3.37
C VAL A 55 -14.46 -17.15 -2.56
N LEU A 56 -15.11 -15.99 -2.48
CA LEU A 56 -14.58 -14.80 -1.81
C LEU A 56 -15.08 -14.68 -0.37
N TYR A 57 -14.23 -14.14 0.49
CA TYR A 57 -14.58 -13.75 1.85
C TYR A 57 -15.01 -12.29 1.89
N PRO A 58 -16.18 -11.95 2.48
CA PRO A 58 -16.48 -10.57 2.80
C PRO A 58 -15.54 -10.09 3.91
N ILE A 59 -14.87 -8.97 3.68
CA ILE A 59 -13.96 -8.35 4.66
C ILE A 59 -14.48 -6.96 4.98
N SER A 60 -14.51 -6.64 6.26
CA SER A 60 -14.81 -5.31 6.76
C SER A 60 -13.75 -4.90 7.77
N ASP A 61 -13.13 -3.75 7.56
CA ASP A 61 -12.25 -3.13 8.53
C ASP A 61 -13.01 -2.03 9.28
N PHE A 62 -12.68 -1.88 10.57
CA PHE A 62 -13.31 -0.90 11.46
C PHE A 62 -12.23 -0.10 12.16
N TYR A 63 -12.45 1.19 12.32
CA TYR A 63 -11.70 2.01 13.26
C TYR A 63 -11.92 1.51 14.70
N LEU A 64 -11.04 1.88 15.61
CA LEU A 64 -11.19 1.51 17.02
C LEU A 64 -12.45 2.14 17.66
N SER A 65 -12.94 3.24 17.10
CA SER A 65 -14.24 3.86 17.43
C SER A 65 -15.45 2.99 17.09
N GLY A 66 -15.26 1.92 16.27
CA GLY A 66 -16.34 1.06 15.78
C GLY A 66 -16.92 1.49 14.42
N ASN A 67 -16.56 2.64 13.90
CA ASN A 67 -16.99 3.07 12.57
C ASN A 67 -16.29 2.27 11.49
N LYS A 68 -16.97 2.02 10.36
CA LYS A 68 -16.38 1.32 9.22
C LYS A 68 -15.19 2.08 8.66
N LYS A 69 -14.07 1.38 8.45
CA LYS A 69 -12.87 1.89 7.78
C LYS A 69 -12.82 1.46 6.32
N SER A 70 -13.22 0.20 6.02
CA SER A 70 -13.33 -0.29 4.64
C SER A 70 -14.21 -1.52 4.54
N VAL A 71 -14.67 -1.80 3.31
CA VAL A 71 -15.37 -3.02 2.94
C VAL A 71 -14.89 -3.51 1.57
N GLY A 72 -14.81 -4.83 1.41
CA GLY A 72 -14.42 -5.46 0.15
C GLY A 72 -14.58 -6.98 0.22
N TRP A 73 -14.21 -7.62 -0.89
CA TRP A 73 -14.22 -9.07 -1.04
C TRP A 73 -12.82 -9.56 -1.32
N SER A 74 -12.43 -10.71 -0.82
CA SER A 74 -11.07 -11.23 -0.96
C SER A 74 -11.02 -12.74 -1.12
N TYR A 75 -10.07 -13.22 -1.94
CA TYR A 75 -9.76 -14.65 -2.04
C TYR A 75 -9.13 -15.20 -0.76
N MET A 76 -8.37 -14.37 -0.05
CA MET A 76 -7.66 -14.75 1.17
C MET A 76 -8.12 -13.92 2.36
N LYS A 77 -8.12 -14.55 3.54
CA LYS A 77 -8.50 -13.85 4.79
C LYS A 77 -7.42 -12.87 5.21
N VAL A 78 -6.15 -13.31 5.11
CA VAL A 78 -4.99 -12.59 5.62
C VAL A 78 -3.71 -13.10 4.95
N PRO A 79 -2.90 -12.20 4.37
CA PRO A 79 -3.29 -10.86 3.94
C PRO A 79 -4.40 -10.96 2.89
N PRO A 80 -5.29 -9.97 2.79
CA PRO A 80 -6.35 -10.01 1.79
C PRO A 80 -5.80 -9.83 0.38
N VAL A 81 -6.32 -10.63 -0.54
CA VAL A 81 -6.17 -10.45 -2.00
C VAL A 81 -7.53 -10.03 -2.53
N TYR A 82 -7.74 -8.72 -2.60
CA TYR A 82 -9.05 -8.15 -2.92
C TYR A 82 -9.47 -8.45 -4.35
N GLU A 83 -10.81 -8.56 -4.54
CA GLU A 83 -11.48 -8.78 -5.82
C GLU A 83 -12.77 -7.98 -5.89
N GLY A 84 -13.04 -7.37 -7.05
CA GLY A 84 -14.24 -6.55 -7.25
C GLY A 84 -14.17 -5.20 -6.55
N GLN A 85 -15.32 -4.68 -6.18
CA GLN A 85 -15.43 -3.34 -5.58
C GLN A 85 -14.90 -3.31 -4.15
N TYR A 86 -14.13 -2.26 -3.85
CA TYR A 86 -13.63 -1.94 -2.52
C TYR A 86 -13.97 -0.49 -2.19
N VAL A 87 -14.50 -0.26 -1.01
CA VAL A 87 -14.86 1.08 -0.52
C VAL A 87 -14.17 1.33 0.80
N SER A 88 -13.51 2.47 0.94
CA SER A 88 -13.00 2.95 2.22
C SER A 88 -13.73 4.21 2.67
N PHE A 89 -13.71 4.45 3.97
CA PHE A 89 -14.46 5.52 4.63
C PHE A 89 -13.53 6.33 5.52
N PHE A 90 -13.86 7.60 5.71
CA PHE A 90 -13.35 8.40 6.81
C PHE A 90 -13.93 7.89 8.13
N GLU A 91 -13.31 8.23 9.23
CA GLU A 91 -13.81 7.84 10.55
C GLU A 91 -15.18 8.47 10.87
N THR A 92 -15.53 9.56 10.21
CA THR A 92 -16.87 10.18 10.24
C THR A 92 -17.94 9.33 9.55
N GLY A 93 -17.56 8.27 8.81
CA GLY A 93 -18.45 7.45 8.00
C GLY A 93 -18.64 7.93 6.56
N ALA A 94 -18.15 9.12 6.21
CA ALA A 94 -18.18 9.60 4.82
C ALA A 94 -17.27 8.72 3.94
N THR A 95 -17.65 8.49 2.69
CA THR A 95 -16.84 7.76 1.72
C THR A 95 -15.50 8.45 1.49
N LYS A 96 -14.39 7.72 1.63
CA LYS A 96 -13.04 8.21 1.36
C LYS A 96 -12.61 7.85 -0.06
N GLN A 97 -12.76 6.57 -0.44
CA GLN A 97 -12.39 6.09 -1.77
C GLN A 97 -13.31 4.96 -2.23
N VAL A 98 -13.51 4.91 -3.53
CA VAL A 98 -14.12 3.79 -4.25
C VAL A 98 -13.14 3.30 -5.31
N MET A 99 -12.84 2.01 -5.33
CA MET A 99 -11.92 1.40 -6.27
C MET A 99 -12.35 -0.02 -6.62
N LYS A 100 -11.75 -0.57 -7.65
CA LYS A 100 -11.98 -1.94 -8.11
C LYS A 100 -10.69 -2.72 -8.14
N TYR A 101 -10.73 -3.96 -7.69
CA TYR A 101 -9.62 -4.90 -7.73
C TYR A 101 -9.89 -6.03 -8.71
N ALA A 102 -8.83 -6.51 -9.36
CA ALA A 102 -8.79 -7.76 -10.09
C ALA A 102 -7.51 -8.49 -9.73
N GLY A 103 -7.63 -9.70 -9.16
CA GLY A 103 -6.48 -10.50 -8.69
C GLY A 103 -5.58 -9.77 -7.70
N GLY A 104 -6.14 -8.91 -6.83
CA GLY A 104 -5.40 -8.12 -5.86
C GLY A 104 -4.75 -6.84 -6.39
N LYS A 105 -4.83 -6.57 -7.70
CA LYS A 105 -4.35 -5.32 -8.32
C LYS A 105 -5.50 -4.34 -8.51
N ILE A 106 -5.24 -3.05 -8.27
CA ILE A 106 -6.21 -1.99 -8.58
C ILE A 106 -6.33 -1.89 -10.10
N VAL A 107 -7.57 -1.83 -10.58
CA VAL A 107 -7.92 -1.67 -12.00
C VAL A 107 -9.01 -0.62 -12.16
N ASP A 108 -9.12 -0.07 -13.40
CA ASP A 108 -10.17 0.90 -13.73
C ASP A 108 -10.00 2.23 -12.95
N THR A 109 -11.09 2.95 -12.72
CA THR A 109 -11.07 4.28 -12.12
C THR A 109 -11.17 4.22 -10.60
N VAL A 110 -10.22 4.84 -9.93
CA VAL A 110 -10.26 5.11 -8.48
C VAL A 110 -10.83 6.50 -8.26
N GLN A 111 -11.89 6.60 -7.49
CA GLN A 111 -12.48 7.86 -7.07
C GLN A 111 -12.15 8.12 -5.60
N SER A 112 -11.63 9.30 -5.30
CA SER A 112 -11.34 9.78 -3.94
C SER A 112 -12.19 11.00 -3.64
N TYR A 113 -12.61 11.13 -2.40
CA TYR A 113 -13.53 12.18 -1.96
C TYR A 113 -12.91 12.99 -0.83
N PHE A 114 -13.33 14.25 -0.72
CA PHE A 114 -13.08 15.06 0.46
C PHE A 114 -13.95 14.60 1.65
N PRO A 115 -13.57 14.93 2.89
CA PRO A 115 -14.39 14.63 4.06
C PRO A 115 -15.83 15.19 4.01
N ASN A 116 -16.06 16.23 3.21
CA ASN A 116 -17.40 16.80 2.96
C ASN A 116 -18.21 16.02 1.91
N GLY A 117 -17.70 14.88 1.41
CA GLY A 117 -18.35 14.01 0.44
C GLY A 117 -18.23 14.43 -1.03
N LYS A 118 -17.62 15.59 -1.32
CA LYS A 118 -17.41 16.03 -2.70
C LYS A 118 -16.26 15.24 -3.35
N LEU A 119 -16.38 14.96 -4.64
CA LEU A 119 -15.33 14.30 -5.41
C LEU A 119 -14.05 15.15 -5.38
N TYR A 120 -12.96 14.56 -4.92
CA TYR A 120 -11.64 15.17 -4.90
C TYR A 120 -10.88 14.88 -6.19
N LYS A 121 -10.68 13.59 -6.50
CA LYS A 121 -9.95 13.18 -7.71
C LYS A 121 -10.43 11.86 -8.27
N SER A 122 -10.26 11.70 -9.58
CA SER A 122 -10.42 10.44 -10.30
C SER A 122 -9.13 10.09 -11.00
N LEU A 123 -8.61 8.88 -10.74
CA LEU A 123 -7.39 8.34 -11.32
C LEU A 123 -7.73 7.08 -12.09
N LEU A 124 -7.29 6.97 -13.34
CA LEU A 124 -7.43 5.75 -14.15
C LEU A 124 -6.20 4.87 -14.00
N TYR A 125 -6.40 3.62 -13.59
CA TYR A 125 -5.38 2.59 -13.46
C TYR A 125 -5.47 1.64 -14.66
N THR A 126 -4.39 1.55 -15.44
CA THR A 126 -4.29 0.63 -16.58
C THR A 126 -3.11 -0.32 -16.37
N GLN A 127 -3.34 -1.59 -16.68
CA GLN A 127 -2.28 -2.61 -16.59
C GLN A 127 -1.61 -2.76 -17.97
N VAL A 128 -0.28 -2.68 -18.02
CA VAL A 128 0.52 -2.92 -19.22
C VAL A 128 1.60 -3.94 -18.86
N GLY A 129 1.35 -5.20 -19.18
CA GLY A 129 2.17 -6.31 -18.68
C GLY A 129 2.13 -6.37 -17.15
N ASP A 130 3.30 -6.35 -16.52
CA ASP A 130 3.43 -6.32 -15.05
C ASP A 130 3.39 -4.92 -14.44
N SER A 131 3.39 -3.88 -15.28
CA SER A 131 3.41 -2.48 -14.84
C SER A 131 1.99 -1.91 -14.76
N THR A 132 1.78 -0.97 -13.84
CA THR A 132 0.54 -0.21 -13.71
C THR A 132 0.81 1.24 -14.08
N ASN A 133 0.11 1.75 -15.09
CA ASN A 133 0.11 3.16 -15.41
C ASN A 133 -1.07 3.84 -14.72
N ILE A 134 -0.86 5.06 -14.24
CA ILE A 134 -1.88 5.85 -13.53
C ILE A 134 -2.02 7.20 -14.24
N TYR A 135 -3.25 7.51 -14.67
CA TYR A 135 -3.58 8.76 -15.31
C TYR A 135 -4.53 9.58 -14.45
N VAL A 136 -4.25 10.86 -14.29
CA VAL A 136 -5.11 11.81 -13.58
C VAL A 136 -6.20 12.27 -14.53
N ILE A 137 -7.46 11.91 -14.25
CA ILE A 137 -8.60 12.28 -15.10
C ILE A 137 -9.24 13.57 -14.62
N THR A 138 -9.48 13.68 -13.31
CA THR A 138 -10.14 14.83 -12.70
C THR A 138 -9.50 15.15 -11.37
N VAL A 139 -9.36 16.43 -11.06
CA VAL A 139 -9.04 16.94 -9.72
C VAL A 139 -9.96 18.13 -9.46
N ASN A 140 -10.60 18.16 -8.31
CA ASN A 140 -11.43 19.27 -7.87
C ASN A 140 -10.89 19.86 -6.55
N ASP A 141 -11.24 21.09 -6.27
CA ASP A 141 -11.09 21.67 -4.94
C ASP A 141 -12.22 21.23 -3.98
N SER A 142 -12.11 21.60 -2.73
CA SER A 142 -13.10 21.23 -1.69
C SER A 142 -14.48 21.87 -1.89
N THR A 143 -14.60 22.88 -2.76
CA THR A 143 -15.89 23.48 -3.15
C THR A 143 -16.55 22.70 -4.29
N GLY A 144 -15.80 21.83 -4.98
CA GLY A 144 -16.22 21.08 -6.16
C GLY A 144 -15.85 21.75 -7.48
N LYS A 145 -15.10 22.87 -7.46
CA LYS A 145 -14.59 23.50 -8.67
C LYS A 145 -13.51 22.64 -9.29
N SER A 146 -13.59 22.42 -10.61
CA SER A 146 -12.60 21.63 -11.33
C SER A 146 -11.28 22.37 -11.47
N LEU A 147 -10.19 21.70 -11.09
CA LEU A 147 -8.80 22.11 -11.26
C LEU A 147 -8.15 21.34 -12.44
N VAL A 148 -8.52 20.07 -12.60
CA VAL A 148 -8.14 19.23 -13.74
C VAL A 148 -9.40 18.60 -14.31
N ALA A 149 -9.63 18.77 -15.61
CA ALA A 149 -10.72 18.16 -16.35
C ALA A 149 -10.19 17.40 -17.57
N ASN A 150 -10.67 16.17 -17.77
CA ASN A 150 -10.23 15.30 -18.87
C ASN A 150 -8.71 15.21 -19.00
N GLY A 151 -8.02 15.08 -17.86
CA GLY A 151 -6.57 14.94 -17.82
C GLY A 151 -5.77 16.22 -18.09
N ASN A 152 -6.39 17.40 -18.03
CA ASN A 152 -5.68 18.65 -18.30
C ASN A 152 -6.02 19.72 -17.27
N GLY A 153 -5.01 20.42 -16.75
CA GLY A 153 -5.20 21.49 -15.76
C GLY A 153 -4.05 21.63 -14.77
N GLN A 154 -4.33 22.37 -13.68
CA GLN A 154 -3.42 22.58 -12.56
C GLN A 154 -3.92 21.74 -11.37
N ALA A 155 -3.19 20.66 -11.03
CA ALA A 155 -3.54 19.80 -9.92
C ALA A 155 -3.00 20.35 -8.60
N ILE A 156 -3.78 20.13 -7.53
CA ILE A 156 -3.36 20.33 -6.15
C ILE A 156 -3.68 19.02 -5.42
N PHE A 157 -2.65 18.35 -4.90
CA PHE A 157 -2.82 17.15 -4.09
C PHE A 157 -2.54 17.45 -2.62
N TYR A 158 -3.32 16.82 -1.76
CA TYR A 158 -3.24 16.96 -0.31
C TYR A 158 -2.70 15.68 0.33
N ASP A 159 -2.21 15.79 1.55
CA ASP A 159 -1.95 14.64 2.40
C ASP A 159 -3.25 13.87 2.70
N ASP A 160 -3.12 12.63 3.20
CA ASP A 160 -4.26 11.74 3.48
C ASP A 160 -5.30 12.30 4.47
N ALA A 161 -4.89 13.28 5.26
CA ALA A 161 -5.74 13.96 6.26
C ALA A 161 -6.25 15.32 5.77
N PHE A 162 -5.93 15.76 4.55
CA PHE A 162 -6.28 17.07 3.98
C PHE A 162 -5.78 18.26 4.81
N LYS A 163 -4.64 18.13 5.50
CA LYS A 163 -4.07 19.15 6.37
C LYS A 163 -3.11 20.11 5.67
N TYR A 164 -2.45 19.65 4.60
CA TYR A 164 -1.54 20.48 3.82
C TYR A 164 -1.47 20.00 2.36
N ILE A 165 -1.02 20.88 1.48
CA ILE A 165 -0.75 20.54 0.08
C ILE A 165 0.52 19.69 0.07
N SER A 166 0.40 18.42 -0.36
CA SER A 166 1.52 17.50 -0.50
C SER A 166 2.32 17.79 -1.76
N GLU A 167 1.62 18.09 -2.86
CA GLU A 167 2.24 18.46 -4.13
C GLU A 167 1.27 19.19 -5.05
N GLN A 168 1.81 19.97 -5.99
CA GLN A 168 1.02 20.66 -7.00
C GLN A 168 1.84 20.87 -8.27
N GLY A 169 1.15 20.90 -9.41
CA GLY A 169 1.76 21.09 -10.70
C GLY A 169 0.77 20.88 -11.84
N ARG A 170 1.25 20.97 -13.08
CA ARG A 170 0.44 20.80 -14.26
C ARG A 170 0.22 19.33 -14.60
N ILE A 171 -1.00 19.00 -14.98
CA ILE A 171 -1.36 17.74 -15.64
C ILE A 171 -1.64 18.03 -17.11
N SER A 172 -1.09 17.19 -17.99
CA SER A 172 -1.33 17.20 -19.42
C SER A 172 -1.59 15.78 -19.90
N ASN A 173 -2.71 15.53 -20.57
CA ASN A 173 -3.15 14.21 -21.02
C ASN A 173 -3.15 13.13 -19.92
N GLY A 174 -3.47 13.53 -18.71
CA GLY A 174 -3.50 12.65 -17.54
C GLY A 174 -2.15 12.43 -16.84
N GLU A 175 -1.07 12.98 -17.36
CA GLU A 175 0.29 12.78 -16.86
C GLU A 175 0.88 14.07 -16.26
N TYR A 176 1.85 13.90 -15.36
CA TYR A 176 2.61 15.01 -14.80
C TYR A 176 3.42 15.71 -15.89
N GLU A 177 3.36 17.06 -15.92
CA GLU A 177 4.04 17.86 -16.92
C GLU A 177 4.66 19.12 -16.31
N GLY A 178 5.89 19.46 -16.74
CA GLY A 178 6.62 20.64 -16.29
C GLY A 178 7.05 20.58 -14.83
N GLU A 179 7.02 21.73 -14.15
CA GLU A 179 7.47 21.86 -12.76
C GLU A 179 6.39 21.42 -11.78
N TRP A 180 6.78 20.56 -10.85
CA TRP A 180 6.01 20.13 -9.69
C TRP A 180 6.74 20.52 -8.42
N ASN A 181 6.01 20.99 -7.44
CA ASN A 181 6.57 21.35 -6.15
C ASN A 181 5.64 20.88 -5.01
N GLY A 182 6.21 20.68 -3.84
CA GLY A 182 5.44 20.21 -2.69
C GLY A 182 6.26 20.05 -1.43
N VAL A 183 5.60 19.41 -0.46
CA VAL A 183 6.17 19.07 0.83
C VAL A 183 5.99 17.59 1.09
N PHE A 184 7.06 16.91 1.37
CA PHE A 184 7.07 15.50 1.74
C PHE A 184 7.44 15.36 3.22
N LYS A 185 6.52 14.81 4.01
CA LYS A 185 6.69 14.62 5.46
C LYS A 185 6.82 13.14 5.80
N THR A 186 7.98 12.78 6.35
CA THR A 186 8.27 11.46 6.92
C THR A 186 8.93 11.63 8.28
N SER A 187 10.20 11.24 8.45
CA SER A 187 11.03 11.60 9.59
C SER A 187 11.59 13.03 9.45
N GLY A 188 10.73 14.04 9.46
CA GLY A 188 11.01 15.44 9.13
C GLY A 188 10.35 15.88 7.83
N SER A 189 10.48 17.15 7.47
CA SER A 189 9.87 17.77 6.30
C SER A 189 10.90 18.03 5.21
N LEU A 190 10.55 17.67 3.97
CA LEU A 190 11.31 18.01 2.76
C LEU A 190 10.44 18.90 1.87
N ARG A 191 10.92 20.07 1.50
CA ARG A 191 10.37 20.79 0.37
C ARG A 191 11.05 20.27 -0.89
N PHE A 192 10.30 20.05 -1.97
CA PHE A 192 10.85 19.53 -3.20
C PHE A 192 10.36 20.28 -4.42
N LYS A 193 11.15 20.18 -5.47
CA LYS A 193 10.88 20.62 -6.83
C LYS A 193 11.30 19.53 -7.80
N GLU A 194 10.39 19.12 -8.67
CA GLU A 194 10.59 18.05 -9.65
C GLU A 194 10.19 18.57 -11.03
N PHE A 195 10.80 18.03 -12.07
CA PHE A 195 10.49 18.39 -13.45
C PHE A 195 10.14 17.15 -14.26
N TYR A 196 8.97 17.20 -14.88
CA TYR A 196 8.39 16.10 -15.63
C TYR A 196 8.17 16.45 -17.10
N VAL A 197 8.28 15.44 -17.97
CA VAL A 197 7.89 15.49 -19.38
C VAL A 197 7.17 14.18 -19.70
N GLY A 198 5.89 14.27 -20.11
CA GLY A 198 5.06 13.11 -20.43
C GLY A 198 5.05 12.07 -19.32
N GLY A 199 4.78 12.47 -18.08
CA GLY A 199 4.73 11.61 -16.90
C GLY A 199 6.09 11.14 -16.37
N LYS A 200 7.18 11.33 -17.13
CA LYS A 200 8.52 10.88 -16.74
C LYS A 200 9.26 11.99 -16.01
N MET A 201 9.67 11.71 -14.78
CA MET A 201 10.54 12.63 -14.03
C MET A 201 11.93 12.67 -14.66
N LEU A 202 12.43 13.87 -14.93
CA LEU A 202 13.77 14.11 -15.48
C LEU A 202 14.78 14.43 -14.37
N LYS A 203 14.38 15.24 -13.42
CA LYS A 203 15.21 15.68 -12.29
C LYS A 203 14.35 16.14 -11.13
N GLY A 204 14.90 16.01 -9.94
CA GLY A 204 14.31 16.52 -8.71
C GLY A 204 15.38 17.08 -7.79
N GLU A 205 14.95 18.03 -6.97
CA GLU A 205 15.71 18.60 -5.88
C GLU A 205 14.82 18.64 -4.66
N SER A 206 15.37 18.30 -3.49
CA SER A 206 14.68 18.52 -2.22
C SER A 206 15.58 19.19 -1.20
N VAL A 207 14.96 19.90 -0.27
CA VAL A 207 15.66 20.63 0.80
C VAL A 207 15.01 20.24 2.13
N ASP A 208 15.82 19.80 3.08
CA ASP A 208 15.34 19.48 4.44
C ASP A 208 15.24 20.74 5.34
N GLU A 209 14.81 20.53 6.58
CA GLU A 209 14.63 21.60 7.56
C GLU A 209 15.97 22.25 8.00
N GLN A 210 17.08 21.55 7.79
CA GLN A 210 18.44 22.04 8.08
C GLN A 210 19.05 22.77 6.89
N GLY A 211 18.37 22.80 5.72
CA GLY A 211 18.86 23.44 4.51
C GLY A 211 19.76 22.54 3.65
N ASN A 212 19.89 21.25 3.98
CA ASN A 212 20.63 20.33 3.12
C ASN A 212 19.86 20.08 1.82
N VAL A 213 20.58 20.14 0.72
CA VAL A 213 20.03 19.95 -0.63
C VAL A 213 20.36 18.56 -1.14
N PHE A 214 19.34 17.88 -1.70
CA PHE A 214 19.46 16.53 -2.28
C PHE A 214 18.97 16.57 -3.73
N HIS A 215 19.82 16.11 -4.67
CA HIS A 215 19.45 15.97 -6.07
C HIS A 215 19.12 14.49 -6.37
N TYR A 216 18.14 14.26 -7.24
CA TYR A 216 17.71 12.92 -7.62
C TYR A 216 17.05 12.88 -9.00
N THR A 217 17.07 11.70 -9.60
CA THR A 217 16.37 11.39 -10.87
C THR A 217 15.28 10.34 -10.67
N ASN A 218 15.20 9.77 -9.48
CA ASN A 218 14.14 8.87 -9.05
C ASN A 218 13.66 9.30 -7.65
N PRO A 219 12.37 9.65 -7.47
CA PRO A 219 11.86 10.17 -6.22
C PRO A 219 11.86 9.13 -5.09
N GLU A 220 11.87 7.83 -5.45
CA GLU A 220 11.93 6.74 -4.50
C GLU A 220 12.88 5.66 -5.00
N VAL A 221 13.87 5.33 -4.18
CA VAL A 221 14.82 4.23 -4.42
C VAL A 221 14.67 3.25 -3.26
N PRO A 222 14.15 2.03 -3.51
CA PRO A 222 14.01 1.05 -2.44
C PRO A 222 15.36 0.58 -1.92
N PRO A 223 15.40 0.05 -0.69
CA PRO A 223 16.59 -0.61 -0.17
C PRO A 223 17.05 -1.73 -1.10
N SER A 224 18.35 -1.97 -1.13
CA SER A 224 18.93 -3.06 -1.92
C SER A 224 20.03 -3.77 -1.13
N TYR A 225 20.38 -4.97 -1.54
CA TYR A 225 21.54 -5.69 -1.00
C TYR A 225 22.77 -5.35 -1.82
N GLU A 226 23.92 -5.18 -1.17
CA GLU A 226 25.17 -4.88 -1.86
C GLU A 226 25.51 -5.96 -2.90
N GLY A 227 25.75 -5.54 -4.14
CA GLY A 227 25.93 -6.43 -5.29
C GLY A 227 24.64 -7.06 -5.80
N GLY A 228 23.47 -6.56 -5.35
CA GLY A 228 22.14 -6.93 -5.83
C GLY A 228 21.51 -8.13 -5.14
N ILE A 229 20.26 -8.41 -5.51
CA ILE A 229 19.44 -9.44 -4.86
C ILE A 229 20.02 -10.85 -5.00
N ASN A 230 20.75 -11.13 -6.07
CA ASN A 230 21.40 -12.43 -6.27
C ASN A 230 22.50 -12.69 -5.23
N ASN A 231 23.20 -11.65 -4.77
CA ASN A 231 24.19 -11.77 -3.70
C ASN A 231 23.50 -12.12 -2.37
N PHE A 232 22.34 -11.51 -2.10
CA PHE A 232 21.54 -11.90 -0.93
C PHE A 232 21.11 -13.36 -1.00
N TYR A 233 20.59 -13.83 -2.14
CA TYR A 233 20.20 -15.25 -2.26
C TYR A 233 21.38 -16.21 -2.19
N ARG A 234 22.59 -15.81 -2.61
CA ARG A 234 23.81 -16.61 -2.36
C ARG A 234 24.15 -16.68 -0.87
N HIS A 235 24.02 -15.57 -0.14
CA HIS A 235 24.16 -15.57 1.32
C HIS A 235 23.14 -16.51 1.98
N VAL A 236 21.88 -16.44 1.56
CA VAL A 236 20.82 -17.35 2.05
C VAL A 236 21.20 -18.80 1.73
N ALA A 237 21.53 -19.13 0.51
CA ALA A 237 21.85 -20.51 0.09
C ALA A 237 23.04 -21.10 0.84
N SER A 238 24.06 -20.29 1.18
CA SER A 238 25.22 -20.75 1.92
C SER A 238 25.00 -20.92 3.43
N GLY A 239 24.00 -20.23 3.98
CA GLY A 239 23.82 -20.16 5.45
C GLY A 239 22.51 -20.71 5.98
N ILE A 240 21.54 -21.03 5.09
CA ILE A 240 20.24 -21.58 5.47
C ILE A 240 20.35 -23.00 5.98
N ARG A 241 19.65 -23.31 7.07
CA ARG A 241 19.58 -24.65 7.65
C ARG A 241 18.16 -25.15 7.60
N TYR A 242 17.93 -26.25 6.92
CA TYR A 242 16.59 -26.82 6.90
C TYR A 242 16.24 -27.36 8.29
N PRO A 243 15.17 -26.87 8.94
CA PRO A 243 14.83 -27.32 10.29
C PRO A 243 14.46 -28.80 10.33
N PRO A 244 15.08 -29.63 11.20
CA PRO A 244 14.81 -31.08 11.27
C PRO A 244 13.32 -31.43 11.48
N ALA A 245 12.61 -30.63 12.31
CA ALA A 245 11.20 -30.84 12.56
C ALA A 245 10.33 -30.63 11.30
N ALA A 246 10.70 -29.69 10.43
CA ALA A 246 10.00 -29.46 9.17
C ALA A 246 10.41 -30.52 8.12
N ALA A 247 11.68 -30.93 8.10
CA ALA A 247 12.18 -31.96 7.18
C ALA A 247 11.52 -33.32 7.45
N ALA A 248 11.41 -33.74 8.71
CA ALA A 248 10.76 -34.99 9.12
C ALA A 248 9.29 -35.06 8.69
N GLN A 249 8.60 -33.94 8.66
CA GLN A 249 7.20 -33.80 8.23
C GLN A 249 7.04 -33.42 6.75
N ARG A 250 8.15 -33.35 5.99
CA ARG A 250 8.18 -32.89 4.59
C ARG A 250 7.50 -31.53 4.35
N ILE A 251 7.54 -30.65 5.34
CA ILE A 251 6.93 -29.32 5.26
C ILE A 251 7.86 -28.42 4.43
N GLN A 252 7.36 -27.92 3.32
CA GLN A 252 8.03 -27.00 2.39
C GLN A 252 7.21 -25.70 2.29
N GLY A 253 7.79 -24.64 1.77
CA GLY A 253 7.05 -23.41 1.53
C GLY A 253 7.92 -22.19 1.36
N LYS A 254 7.26 -21.07 1.07
CA LYS A 254 7.88 -19.78 0.91
C LYS A 254 7.52 -18.90 2.11
N VAL A 255 8.52 -18.44 2.83
CA VAL A 255 8.40 -17.55 3.98
C VAL A 255 8.61 -16.12 3.53
N HIS A 256 7.61 -15.26 3.70
CA HIS A 256 7.74 -13.83 3.43
C HIS A 256 8.16 -13.11 4.71
N VAL A 257 9.40 -12.61 4.70
CA VAL A 257 9.96 -11.90 5.85
C VAL A 257 9.94 -10.41 5.58
N LYS A 258 9.28 -9.66 6.46
CA LYS A 258 9.25 -8.20 6.46
C LYS A 258 10.28 -7.69 7.46
N PHE A 259 11.02 -6.66 7.10
CA PHE A 259 12.02 -6.02 7.94
C PHE A 259 12.21 -4.56 7.56
N LEU A 260 12.82 -3.79 8.44
CA LEU A 260 13.21 -2.40 8.23
C LEU A 260 14.69 -2.35 7.87
N VAL A 261 15.03 -1.64 6.79
CA VAL A 261 16.42 -1.26 6.50
C VAL A 261 16.63 0.14 7.05
N LEU A 262 17.51 0.25 8.03
CA LEU A 262 17.84 1.49 8.72
C LEU A 262 18.75 2.39 7.86
N ALA A 263 18.87 3.66 8.23
CA ALA A 263 19.69 4.62 7.50
C ALA A 263 21.20 4.26 7.47
N ASP A 264 21.67 3.44 8.42
CA ASP A 264 23.06 2.94 8.48
C ASP A 264 23.24 1.58 7.74
N GLY A 265 22.20 1.08 7.07
CA GLY A 265 22.23 -0.21 6.36
C GLY A 265 22.02 -1.43 7.25
N LYS A 266 21.84 -1.26 8.55
CA LYS A 266 21.43 -2.37 9.42
C LYS A 266 19.95 -2.71 9.21
N ILE A 267 19.57 -3.90 9.63
CA ILE A 267 18.17 -4.32 9.58
C ILE A 267 17.57 -4.43 10.99
N GLY A 268 16.29 -4.08 11.08
CA GLY A 268 15.49 -4.16 12.31
C GLY A 268 14.07 -4.65 12.05
N GLY A 269 13.29 -4.84 13.11
CA GLY A 269 11.85 -5.16 12.98
C GLY A 269 11.54 -6.42 12.17
N VAL A 270 12.42 -7.43 12.22
CA VAL A 270 12.32 -8.65 11.40
C VAL A 270 11.17 -9.52 11.89
N HIS A 271 10.17 -9.77 11.04
CA HIS A 271 9.04 -10.66 11.34
C HIS A 271 8.46 -11.31 10.07
N VAL A 272 7.83 -12.46 10.23
CA VAL A 272 7.15 -13.19 9.15
C VAL A 272 5.73 -12.68 9.00
N ILE A 273 5.28 -12.50 7.75
CA ILE A 273 3.97 -11.90 7.43
C ILE A 273 2.96 -12.88 6.80
N ASN A 274 3.35 -14.11 6.52
CA ASN A 274 2.45 -15.15 6.01
C ASN A 274 2.37 -16.33 6.99
N ASP A 275 1.29 -17.10 6.89
CA ASP A 275 1.08 -18.29 7.71
C ASP A 275 1.95 -19.43 7.19
N VAL A 276 2.94 -19.82 7.99
CA VAL A 276 3.90 -20.89 7.69
C VAL A 276 4.27 -21.65 8.96
N HIS A 277 4.85 -22.84 8.79
CA HIS A 277 5.32 -23.63 9.92
C HIS A 277 6.34 -22.83 10.77
N PRO A 278 6.20 -22.78 12.11
CA PRO A 278 7.04 -21.95 12.98
C PRO A 278 8.55 -22.18 12.80
N ALA A 279 8.99 -23.41 12.62
CA ALA A 279 10.40 -23.72 12.43
C ALA A 279 10.97 -23.10 11.13
N LEU A 280 10.18 -23.03 10.03
CA LEU A 280 10.59 -22.34 8.81
C LEU A 280 10.64 -20.82 9.02
N ALA A 281 9.68 -20.27 9.78
CA ALA A 281 9.66 -18.86 10.14
C ALA A 281 10.91 -18.46 10.94
N ASP A 282 11.26 -19.24 11.97
CA ASP A 282 12.42 -18.97 12.83
C ASP A 282 13.72 -19.01 12.03
N GLU A 283 13.90 -20.00 11.15
CA GLU A 283 15.11 -20.13 10.32
C GLU A 283 15.20 -18.99 9.29
N ALA A 284 14.08 -18.62 8.67
CA ALA A 284 14.03 -17.50 7.73
C ALA A 284 14.40 -16.17 8.43
N MET A 285 13.91 -15.95 9.63
CA MET A 285 14.29 -14.78 10.43
C MET A 285 15.76 -14.84 10.87
N ARG A 286 16.28 -16.00 11.25
CA ARG A 286 17.69 -16.20 11.64
C ARG A 286 18.63 -15.85 10.50
N ILE A 287 18.41 -16.43 9.31
CA ILE A 287 19.29 -16.21 8.16
C ILE A 287 19.25 -14.77 7.69
N LEU A 288 18.07 -14.13 7.69
CA LEU A 288 17.95 -12.72 7.37
C LEU A 288 18.70 -11.84 8.38
N LYS A 289 18.54 -12.09 9.70
CA LYS A 289 19.26 -11.33 10.75
C LYS A 289 20.78 -11.46 10.66
N SER A 290 21.28 -12.53 10.06
CA SER A 290 22.74 -12.69 9.83
C SER A 290 23.22 -11.95 8.57
N SER A 291 22.31 -11.44 7.76
CA SER A 291 22.67 -10.69 6.55
C SER A 291 23.21 -9.31 6.92
N LYS A 292 24.17 -8.85 6.13
CA LYS A 292 24.82 -7.54 6.28
C LYS A 292 24.78 -6.85 4.91
N ASN A 293 25.32 -5.63 4.86
CA ASN A 293 25.53 -4.91 3.60
C ASN A 293 24.24 -4.54 2.86
N TRP A 294 23.21 -4.14 3.60
CA TRP A 294 22.04 -3.49 3.00
C TRP A 294 22.35 -2.03 2.68
N ILE A 295 21.95 -1.61 1.50
CA ILE A 295 21.99 -0.21 1.06
C ILE A 295 20.65 0.41 1.42
N PRO A 296 20.62 1.49 2.23
CA PRO A 296 19.37 2.14 2.63
C PRO A 296 18.59 2.69 1.45
N GLY A 297 17.28 2.71 1.62
CA GLY A 297 16.40 3.38 0.67
C GLY A 297 16.57 4.89 0.66
N ARG A 298 16.10 5.51 -0.44
CA ARG A 298 16.08 6.97 -0.55
C ARG A 298 14.68 7.43 -0.96
N GLN A 299 14.26 8.52 -0.35
CA GLN A 299 13.06 9.25 -0.79
C GLN A 299 13.43 10.70 -1.06
N LYS A 300 13.09 11.15 -2.26
CA LYS A 300 13.45 12.47 -2.76
C LYS A 300 14.93 12.82 -2.52
N GLY A 301 15.82 11.83 -2.80
CA GLY A 301 17.28 11.92 -2.66
C GLY A 301 17.82 11.67 -1.25
N ARG A 302 17.03 11.89 -0.20
CA ARG A 302 17.44 11.69 1.20
C ARG A 302 17.40 10.21 1.58
N ILE A 303 18.42 9.74 2.30
CA ILE A 303 18.42 8.42 2.92
C ILE A 303 17.29 8.36 3.96
N VAL A 304 16.49 7.31 3.91
CA VAL A 304 15.40 7.05 4.85
C VAL A 304 15.34 5.58 5.21
N GLU A 305 14.82 5.31 6.38
CA GLU A 305 14.49 3.95 6.78
C GLU A 305 13.29 3.45 5.98
N MET A 306 13.41 2.27 5.39
CA MET A 306 12.36 1.69 4.57
C MET A 306 12.09 0.23 4.94
N THR A 307 10.81 -0.11 4.96
CA THR A 307 10.37 -1.49 5.06
C THR A 307 10.65 -2.23 3.75
N TYR A 308 11.18 -3.45 3.87
CA TYR A 308 11.39 -4.34 2.74
C TYR A 308 10.80 -5.73 3.04
N ILE A 309 10.30 -6.39 2.02
CA ILE A 309 9.75 -7.75 2.14
C ILE A 309 10.51 -8.64 1.18
N ILE A 310 11.00 -9.77 1.68
CA ILE A 310 11.74 -10.72 0.87
C ILE A 310 11.20 -12.14 1.06
N PRO A 311 11.00 -12.90 -0.04
CA PRO A 311 10.64 -14.31 0.05
C PRO A 311 11.87 -15.17 0.24
N ILE A 312 11.82 -16.10 1.21
CA ILE A 312 12.82 -17.16 1.41
C ILE A 312 12.13 -18.51 1.18
N SER A 313 12.61 -19.27 0.20
CA SER A 313 12.01 -20.54 -0.18
C SER A 313 12.70 -21.71 0.52
N PHE A 314 11.89 -22.62 1.08
CA PHE A 314 12.32 -23.89 1.63
C PHE A 314 11.78 -25.02 0.76
N SER A 315 12.69 -25.76 0.12
CA SER A 315 12.38 -26.94 -0.67
C SER A 315 13.29 -28.10 -0.28
N LEU A 316 12.72 -29.29 -0.19
CA LEU A 316 13.48 -30.52 -0.04
C LEU A 316 13.88 -30.96 -1.45
N GLY A 317 15.20 -31.05 -1.72
CA GLY A 317 15.70 -31.68 -2.94
C GLY A 317 15.24 -33.14 -2.98
N TYR A 318 14.78 -33.59 -4.12
CA TYR A 318 14.57 -35.00 -4.42
C TYR A 318 15.83 -35.57 -5.02
#